data_e0a778be9476b535ed64fba64a02d509
#
_entry.id   e0a778be9476b535ed64fba64a02d509
#
_cell.length_a   1.000
_cell.length_b   1.000
_cell.length_c   1.000
_cell.angle_alpha   90.00
_cell.angle_beta   90.00
_cell.angle_gamma   90.00
#
_symmetry.space_group_name_H-M   'P 1'
#
loop_
_entity.id
_entity.type
_entity.pdbx_description
1 polymer ?
#
loop_
_entity_poly.entity_id
_entity_poly.type
_entity_poly.pdbx_seq_one_letter_code
_entity_poly.pdbx_strand_id
1 'polypeptide(L)'
;MKAWEKTHGDIPAGCWVLMRTDWYKRNNSEARFLNADDKGPHSPGPAAETIHYLVAKGVIGWGSEAIGTDAGAAGGMDPPFPAHTFMHKANRYGLASLCQLDKLPPKGAILIAAPLKIVKGTGSPLRVLALVPRK
;
A
#
# COMPACT_ATOMS: atom_id res chain seq x y z
N MET A 1 -0.37 10.48 8.68
CA MET A 1 -1.23 9.56 9.47
C MET A 1 -1.96 10.26 10.60
N LYS A 2 -1.28 10.91 11.55
CA LYS A 2 -1.91 11.60 12.71
C LYS A 2 -3.01 12.60 12.33
N ALA A 3 -2.86 13.35 11.24
CA ALA A 3 -3.91 14.26 10.75
C ALA A 3 -5.16 13.52 10.27
N TRP A 4 -4.99 12.37 9.62
CA TRP A 4 -6.09 11.51 9.20
C TRP A 4 -6.83 10.94 10.43
N GLU A 5 -6.10 10.49 11.45
CA GLU A 5 -6.71 9.96 12.68
C GLU A 5 -7.52 11.00 13.46
N LYS A 6 -7.12 12.27 13.43
CA LYS A 6 -7.91 13.36 14.04
C LYS A 6 -9.31 13.48 13.42
N THR A 7 -9.45 13.17 12.13
CA THR A 7 -10.72 13.29 11.41
C THR A 7 -11.53 11.99 11.45
N HIS A 8 -10.86 10.84 11.39
CA HIS A 8 -11.52 9.55 11.19
C HIS A 8 -11.40 8.59 12.38
N GLY A 9 -10.71 9.00 13.45
CA GLY A 9 -10.41 8.16 14.61
C GLY A 9 -9.17 7.29 14.40
N ASP A 10 -8.73 6.65 15.47
CA ASP A 10 -7.51 5.84 15.49
C ASP A 10 -7.51 4.73 14.44
N ILE A 11 -6.32 4.43 13.93
CA ILE A 11 -6.05 3.25 13.11
C ILE A 11 -6.00 2.04 14.04
N PRO A 12 -6.94 1.08 13.93
CA PRO A 12 -6.96 -0.08 14.81
C PRO A 12 -5.87 -1.09 14.45
N ALA A 13 -5.40 -1.84 15.46
CA ALA A 13 -4.57 -3.00 15.22
C ALA A 13 -5.33 -4.06 14.38
N GLY A 14 -4.60 -4.84 13.61
CA GLY A 14 -5.18 -5.89 12.76
C GLY A 14 -5.86 -5.39 11.48
N CYS A 15 -5.79 -4.09 11.17
CA CYS A 15 -6.35 -3.57 9.93
C CYS A 15 -5.33 -3.53 8.78
N TRP A 16 -5.84 -3.34 7.57
CA TRP A 16 -5.10 -2.89 6.41
C TRP A 16 -5.12 -1.35 6.32
N VAL A 17 -4.03 -0.76 5.88
CA VAL A 17 -3.98 0.65 5.51
C VAL A 17 -3.66 0.76 4.03
N LEU A 18 -4.55 1.40 3.27
CA LEU A 18 -4.44 1.55 1.82
C LEU A 18 -4.20 3.01 1.48
N MET A 19 -3.10 3.28 0.76
CA MET A 19 -2.74 4.63 0.32
C MET A 19 -3.43 4.94 -1.00
N ARG A 20 -4.47 5.76 -0.95
CA ARG A 20 -5.09 6.31 -2.14
C ARG A 20 -4.27 7.47 -2.69
N THR A 21 -3.91 7.39 -3.96
CA THR A 21 -3.18 8.42 -4.71
C THR A 21 -3.80 8.70 -6.07
N ASP A 22 -4.87 7.97 -6.40
CA ASP A 22 -5.51 7.93 -7.73
C ASP A 22 -4.52 7.52 -8.85
N TRP A 23 -3.38 6.91 -8.47
CA TRP A 23 -2.33 6.52 -9.39
C TRP A 23 -2.80 5.48 -10.42
N TYR A 24 -3.73 4.61 -10.03
CA TYR A 24 -4.32 3.62 -10.91
C TYR A 24 -4.95 4.23 -12.18
N LYS A 25 -5.36 5.50 -12.15
CA LYS A 25 -5.93 6.21 -13.31
C LYS A 25 -4.90 6.42 -14.45
N ARG A 26 -3.64 6.11 -14.20
CA ARG A 26 -2.54 6.15 -15.16
C ARG A 26 -2.29 4.81 -15.86
N ASN A 27 -2.96 3.73 -15.47
CA ASN A 27 -2.70 2.35 -15.91
C ASN A 27 -3.05 2.06 -17.38
N ASN A 28 -3.64 3.00 -18.09
CA ASN A 28 -3.90 2.93 -19.52
C ASN A 28 -2.64 3.20 -20.39
N SER A 29 -1.52 3.52 -19.78
CA SER A 29 -0.23 3.75 -20.44
C SER A 29 0.90 3.37 -19.49
N GLU A 30 1.78 2.47 -19.93
CA GLU A 30 2.95 2.05 -19.17
C GLU A 30 3.83 3.26 -18.81
N ALA A 31 4.13 4.10 -19.78
CA ALA A 31 4.96 5.31 -19.56
C ALA A 31 4.34 6.24 -18.50
N ARG A 32 3.02 6.42 -18.51
CA ARG A 32 2.32 7.24 -17.50
C ARG A 32 2.28 6.56 -16.14
N PHE A 33 2.13 5.23 -16.11
CA PHE A 33 2.05 4.47 -14.86
C PHE A 33 3.41 4.39 -14.16
N LEU A 34 4.47 4.13 -14.90
CA LEU A 34 5.85 4.14 -14.39
C LEU A 34 6.30 5.57 -14.06
N ASN A 35 5.94 6.56 -14.91
CA ASN A 35 6.39 7.95 -14.80
C ASN A 35 7.91 7.99 -14.58
N ALA A 36 8.64 7.23 -15.41
CA ALA A 36 10.07 7.02 -15.27
C ALA A 36 10.89 8.01 -16.09
N ASP A 37 12.07 8.33 -15.59
CA ASP A 37 13.15 9.00 -16.30
C ASP A 37 14.46 8.18 -16.21
N ASP A 38 15.60 8.78 -16.48
CA ASP A 38 16.93 8.18 -16.38
C ASP A 38 17.32 7.74 -14.95
N LYS A 39 16.63 8.25 -13.93
CA LYS A 39 16.79 7.88 -12.51
C LYS A 39 15.83 6.78 -12.05
N GLY A 40 14.92 6.34 -12.92
CA GLY A 40 13.94 5.30 -12.65
C GLY A 40 12.52 5.82 -12.48
N PRO A 41 11.59 4.98 -11.97
CA PRO A 41 10.19 5.34 -11.80
C PRO A 41 9.98 6.34 -10.67
N HIS A 42 8.99 7.24 -10.84
CA HIS A 42 8.61 8.28 -9.87
C HIS A 42 7.14 8.12 -9.47
N SER A 43 6.80 7.01 -8.86
CA SER A 43 5.48 6.79 -8.27
C SER A 43 5.46 7.16 -6.78
N PRO A 44 4.29 7.53 -6.22
CA PRO A 44 4.19 7.87 -4.80
C PRO A 44 4.37 6.64 -3.91
N GLY A 45 4.89 6.86 -2.71
CA GLY A 45 5.05 5.83 -1.69
C GLY A 45 5.20 6.42 -0.29
N PRO A 46 5.28 5.57 0.74
CA PRO A 46 5.36 6.01 2.12
C PRO A 46 6.77 6.45 2.50
N ALA A 47 6.87 7.40 3.44
CA ALA A 47 8.10 7.65 4.15
C ALA A 47 8.33 6.59 5.24
N ALA A 48 9.59 6.38 5.65
CA ALA A 48 9.97 5.38 6.65
C ALA A 48 9.20 5.55 7.97
N GLU A 49 9.05 6.78 8.44
CA GLU A 49 8.35 7.11 9.69
C GLU A 49 6.87 6.69 9.63
N THR A 50 6.24 6.77 8.43
CA THR A 50 4.87 6.29 8.25
C THR A 50 4.78 4.79 8.47
N ILE A 51 5.71 4.03 7.90
CA ILE A 51 5.73 2.58 8.02
C ILE A 51 6.03 2.17 9.47
N HIS A 52 7.00 2.78 10.13
CA HIS A 52 7.26 2.55 11.56
C HIS A 52 6.02 2.79 12.41
N TYR A 53 5.31 3.90 12.14
CA TYR A 53 4.08 4.23 12.85
C TYR A 53 3.00 3.15 12.67
N LEU A 54 2.79 2.67 11.45
CA LEU A 54 1.80 1.64 11.15
C LEU A 54 2.15 0.29 11.77
N VAL A 55 3.42 -0.10 11.74
CA VAL A 55 3.91 -1.32 12.40
C VAL A 55 3.67 -1.23 13.92
N ALA A 56 4.01 -0.10 14.54
CA ALA A 56 3.78 0.14 15.98
C ALA A 56 2.29 0.11 16.36
N LYS A 57 1.40 0.54 15.47
CA LYS A 57 -0.07 0.42 15.64
C LYS A 57 -0.59 -1.01 15.46
N GLY A 58 0.23 -1.97 15.06
CA GLY A 58 -0.20 -3.35 14.83
C GLY A 58 -0.98 -3.56 13.53
N VAL A 59 -0.79 -2.69 12.52
CA VAL A 59 -1.38 -2.83 11.18
C VAL A 59 -0.83 -4.10 10.53
N ILE A 60 -1.70 -4.93 9.94
CA ILE A 60 -1.30 -6.20 9.33
C ILE A 60 -0.80 -6.07 7.90
N GLY A 61 -1.13 -4.99 7.21
CA GLY A 61 -0.70 -4.80 5.84
C GLY A 61 -0.82 -3.37 5.35
N TRP A 62 0.02 -3.06 4.38
CA TRP A 62 0.08 -1.79 3.68
C TRP A 62 -0.23 -2.02 2.19
N GLY A 63 -1.04 -1.14 1.59
CA GLY A 63 -1.38 -1.23 0.16
C GLY A 63 -1.21 0.10 -0.57
N SER A 64 -0.79 0.01 -1.85
CA SER A 64 -0.54 1.14 -2.74
C SER A 64 -1.20 0.94 -4.10
N GLU A 65 -1.59 2.03 -4.77
CA GLU A 65 -2.04 2.02 -6.17
C GLU A 65 -0.86 2.08 -7.17
N ALA A 66 0.35 2.36 -6.69
CA ALA A 66 1.55 2.39 -7.51
C ALA A 66 2.07 0.98 -7.84
N ILE A 67 3.08 0.89 -8.69
CA ILE A 67 3.69 -0.37 -9.14
C ILE A 67 4.29 -1.19 -7.99
N GLY A 68 4.67 -0.54 -6.91
CA GLY A 68 5.23 -1.15 -5.70
C GLY A 68 4.57 -0.64 -4.43
N THR A 69 4.92 -1.24 -3.31
CA THR A 69 4.50 -0.78 -1.98
C THR A 69 5.27 0.45 -1.52
N ASP A 70 6.45 0.70 -2.10
CA ASP A 70 7.29 1.88 -1.88
C ASP A 70 7.18 2.89 -3.02
N ALA A 71 7.74 4.07 -2.82
CA ALA A 71 7.89 5.06 -3.88
C ALA A 71 8.78 4.53 -5.01
N GLY A 72 8.58 5.01 -6.23
CA GLY A 72 9.39 4.58 -7.38
C GLY A 72 10.89 4.79 -7.18
N ALA A 73 11.30 5.90 -6.58
CA ALA A 73 12.69 6.22 -6.28
C ALA A 73 13.17 5.72 -4.89
N ALA A 74 12.45 4.80 -4.25
CA ALA A 74 12.73 4.38 -2.88
C ALA A 74 14.07 3.64 -2.70
N GLY A 75 14.70 3.19 -3.77
CA GLY A 75 16.07 2.66 -3.71
C GLY A 75 17.12 3.66 -3.22
N GLY A 76 16.87 4.96 -3.42
CA GLY A 76 17.72 6.05 -2.93
C GLY A 76 17.35 6.59 -1.54
N MET A 77 16.34 6.02 -0.87
CA MET A 77 15.95 6.41 0.49
C MET A 77 16.90 5.79 1.53
N ASP A 78 16.86 6.31 2.75
CA ASP A 78 17.56 5.75 3.90
C ASP A 78 16.54 5.41 5.01
N PRO A 79 16.31 4.13 5.33
CA PRO A 79 16.78 2.96 4.58
C PRO A 79 16.04 2.81 3.23
N PRO A 80 16.64 2.10 2.27
CA PRO A 80 16.00 1.86 0.99
C PRO A 80 14.73 1.01 1.15
N PHE A 81 13.73 1.30 0.31
CA PHE A 81 12.48 0.57 0.27
C PHE A 81 11.82 0.38 1.65
N PRO A 82 11.44 1.48 2.35
CA PRO A 82 11.00 1.41 3.75
C PRO A 82 9.79 0.50 3.98
N ALA A 83 8.82 0.42 3.05
CA ALA A 83 7.70 -0.49 3.19
C ALA A 83 8.16 -1.95 3.10
N HIS A 84 8.97 -2.33 2.12
CA HIS A 84 9.54 -3.68 2.06
C HIS A 84 10.39 -3.96 3.30
N THR A 85 11.27 -3.04 3.67
CA THR A 85 12.20 -3.24 4.78
C THR A 85 11.49 -3.44 6.10
N PHE A 86 10.53 -2.60 6.46
CA PHE A 86 9.95 -2.63 7.80
C PHE A 86 8.66 -3.42 7.91
N MET A 87 7.75 -3.37 6.93
CA MET A 87 6.51 -4.16 6.97
C MET A 87 6.82 -5.66 6.90
N HIS A 88 7.64 -6.08 5.92
CA HIS A 88 7.94 -7.52 5.78
C HIS A 88 8.84 -8.04 6.90
N LYS A 89 9.81 -7.24 7.40
CA LYS A 89 10.58 -7.58 8.60
C LYS A 89 9.70 -7.78 9.83
N ALA A 90 8.62 -7.01 9.93
CA ALA A 90 7.61 -7.16 10.99
C ALA A 90 6.59 -8.28 10.71
N ASN A 91 6.82 -9.14 9.69
CA ASN A 91 5.90 -10.18 9.24
C ASN A 91 4.50 -9.63 8.89
N ARG A 92 4.48 -8.55 8.11
CA ARG A 92 3.27 -7.88 7.62
C ARG A 92 3.21 -7.96 6.10
N TYR A 93 2.01 -7.79 5.55
CA TYR A 93 1.76 -7.93 4.11
C TYR A 93 1.94 -6.61 3.36
N GLY A 94 2.25 -6.72 2.06
CA GLY A 94 2.24 -5.63 1.10
C GLY A 94 1.31 -5.93 -0.07
N LEU A 95 0.55 -4.92 -0.52
CA LEU A 95 -0.25 -4.95 -1.74
C LEU A 95 0.20 -3.82 -2.66
N ALA A 96 0.43 -4.12 -3.92
CA ALA A 96 0.78 -3.14 -4.94
C ALA A 96 -0.24 -3.15 -6.08
N SER A 97 -0.22 -2.10 -6.90
CA SER A 97 -1.07 -1.97 -8.09
C SER A 97 -2.57 -2.09 -7.77
N LEU A 98 -3.00 -1.62 -6.60
CA LEU A 98 -4.41 -1.52 -6.26
C LEU A 98 -5.11 -0.51 -7.17
N CYS A 99 -6.41 -0.63 -7.29
CA CYS A 99 -7.21 0.31 -8.07
C CYS A 99 -8.52 0.66 -7.36
N GLN A 100 -9.14 1.77 -7.78
CA GLN A 100 -10.47 2.20 -7.31
C GLN A 100 -10.56 2.43 -5.80
N LEU A 101 -9.48 2.80 -5.13
CA LEU A 101 -9.49 3.15 -3.71
C LEU A 101 -10.34 4.41 -3.44
N ASP A 102 -10.57 5.25 -4.45
CA ASP A 102 -11.49 6.39 -4.43
C ASP A 102 -12.95 6.01 -4.17
N LYS A 103 -13.33 4.75 -4.41
CA LYS A 103 -14.67 4.22 -4.17
C LYS A 103 -14.88 3.67 -2.76
N LEU A 104 -13.81 3.54 -1.98
CA LEU A 104 -13.87 3.03 -0.62
C LEU A 104 -14.16 4.15 0.39
N PRO A 105 -14.92 3.87 1.45
CA PRO A 105 -15.00 4.78 2.58
C PRO A 105 -13.64 4.88 3.28
N PRO A 106 -13.36 5.96 4.03
CA PRO A 106 -12.10 6.11 4.74
C PRO A 106 -11.80 4.97 5.72
N LYS A 107 -12.84 4.34 6.27
CA LYS A 107 -12.75 3.17 7.16
C LYS A 107 -14.01 2.32 7.10
N GLY A 108 -13.94 1.10 7.64
CA GLY A 108 -15.10 0.19 7.79
C GLY A 108 -15.31 -0.77 6.62
N ALA A 109 -14.49 -0.72 5.58
CA ALA A 109 -14.47 -1.76 4.56
C ALA A 109 -13.76 -3.03 5.09
N ILE A 110 -14.24 -4.21 4.68
CA ILE A 110 -13.55 -5.49 4.90
C ILE A 110 -12.78 -5.82 3.64
N LEU A 111 -11.45 -5.98 3.77
CA LEU A 111 -10.58 -6.33 2.66
C LEU A 111 -10.35 -7.84 2.61
N ILE A 112 -10.54 -8.43 1.43
CA ILE A 112 -10.22 -9.81 1.13
C ILE A 112 -9.02 -9.81 0.19
N ALA A 113 -7.86 -10.25 0.70
CA ALA A 113 -6.61 -10.35 -0.04
C ALA A 113 -6.06 -11.78 0.13
N ALA A 114 -6.41 -12.67 -0.80
CA ALA A 114 -6.09 -14.09 -0.74
C ALA A 114 -5.02 -14.44 -1.79
N PRO A 115 -3.73 -14.47 -1.41
CA PRO A 115 -2.64 -14.85 -2.31
C PRO A 115 -2.68 -16.35 -2.64
N LEU A 116 -2.05 -16.73 -3.75
CA LEU A 116 -1.84 -18.13 -4.10
C LEU A 116 -0.91 -18.80 -3.08
N LYS A 117 -1.23 -20.03 -2.69
CA LYS A 117 -0.39 -20.85 -1.80
C LYS A 117 0.74 -21.50 -2.59
N ILE A 118 1.79 -20.76 -2.86
CA ILE A 118 2.96 -21.22 -3.59
C ILE A 118 4.01 -21.69 -2.60
N VAL A 119 4.49 -22.94 -2.73
CA VAL A 119 5.56 -23.48 -1.87
C VAL A 119 6.83 -22.64 -2.06
N LYS A 120 7.37 -22.11 -0.96
CA LYS A 120 8.51 -21.18 -0.93
C LYS A 120 8.31 -19.89 -1.74
N GLY A 121 7.07 -19.56 -2.09
CA GLY A 121 6.74 -18.31 -2.76
C GLY A 121 6.81 -17.12 -1.81
N THR A 122 7.33 -16.00 -2.30
CA THR A 122 7.44 -14.73 -1.55
C THR A 122 6.32 -13.75 -1.89
N GLY A 123 5.55 -14.02 -2.93
CA GLY A 123 4.43 -13.21 -3.38
C GLY A 123 3.70 -13.87 -4.55
N SER A 124 2.54 -13.35 -4.90
CA SER A 124 1.77 -13.82 -6.04
C SER A 124 0.80 -12.75 -6.54
N PRO A 125 0.36 -12.80 -7.79
CA PRO A 125 -0.83 -12.08 -8.23
C PRO A 125 -2.04 -12.51 -7.39
N LEU A 126 -2.93 -11.56 -7.11
CA LEU A 126 -4.19 -11.85 -6.45
C LEU A 126 -5.27 -10.86 -6.88
N ARG A 127 -6.52 -11.26 -6.70
CA ARG A 127 -7.65 -10.33 -6.80
C ARG A 127 -8.00 -9.83 -5.41
N VAL A 128 -7.84 -8.53 -5.20
CA VAL A 128 -8.26 -7.88 -3.96
C VAL A 128 -9.73 -7.46 -4.10
N LEU A 129 -10.54 -7.83 -3.12
CA LEU A 129 -11.95 -7.45 -3.01
C LEU A 129 -12.16 -6.65 -1.74
N ALA A 130 -13.08 -5.68 -1.79
CA ALA A 130 -13.51 -4.92 -0.62
C ALA A 130 -15.03 -5.01 -0.46
N LEU A 131 -15.46 -5.45 0.71
CA LEU A 131 -16.86 -5.38 1.12
C LEU A 131 -17.08 -4.05 1.84
N VAL A 132 -18.04 -3.28 1.37
CA VAL A 132 -18.37 -1.99 1.96
C VAL A 132 -19.78 -2.01 2.57
N PRO A 133 -20.05 -1.30 3.68
CA PRO A 133 -21.39 -1.18 4.21
C PRO A 133 -22.34 -0.63 3.16
N ARG A 134 -23.57 -1.14 3.12
CA ARG A 134 -24.65 -0.50 2.36
C ARG A 134 -24.92 0.88 2.96
N LYS A 135 -25.07 1.87 2.07
CA LYS A 135 -25.61 3.18 2.45
C LYS A 135 -27.09 3.07 2.73
#